data_6d04687bdc7fcd3575f4b6548160bda3
#
_entry.id   6d04687bdc7fcd3575f4b6548160bda3
#
_cell.length_a   1.000
_cell.length_b   1.000
_cell.length_c   1.000
_cell.angle_alpha   90.00
_cell.angle_beta   90.00
_cell.angle_gamma   90.00
#
_symmetry.space_group_name_H-M   'P 1'
#
loop_
_entity.id
_entity.type
_entity.pdbx_description
1 polymer ?
#
loop_
_entity_poly.entity_id
_entity_poly.type
_entity_poly.pdbx_seq_one_letter_code
_entity_poly.pdbx_strand_id
1 'polypeptide(L)'
;ENIRRIGEVAKLFTQAGVIALTAFISPYRADRDKARELLNDGEFVEVYLKCAVDVCESRDVKGLYKKARAGEIKEFTGISAPYEEPLNPELVIDTAAETLEESTRKVLAYLQSREIIG
;
A
#
# COMPACT_ATOMS: atom_id res chain seq x y z
N GLU A 1 1.49 -7.38 -13.58
CA GLU A 1 0.19 -7.90 -14.07
C GLU A 1 -0.87 -7.92 -12.97
N ASN A 2 -0.53 -8.39 -11.76
CA ASN A 2 -1.49 -8.41 -10.65
C ASN A 2 -1.98 -7.01 -10.28
N ILE A 3 -1.09 -6.04 -10.22
CA ILE A 3 -1.46 -4.66 -9.86
C ILE A 3 -2.38 -4.06 -10.93
N ARG A 4 -2.13 -4.35 -12.20
CA ARG A 4 -3.00 -3.92 -13.30
C ARG A 4 -4.42 -4.49 -13.14
N ARG A 5 -4.53 -5.78 -12.87
CA ARG A 5 -5.83 -6.46 -12.71
C ARG A 5 -6.60 -5.90 -11.52
N ILE A 6 -5.92 -5.69 -10.41
CA ILE A 6 -6.53 -5.14 -9.20
C ILE A 6 -6.99 -3.70 -9.46
N GLY A 7 -6.19 -2.92 -10.18
CA GLY A 7 -6.56 -1.55 -10.57
C GLY A 7 -7.84 -1.53 -11.41
N GLU A 8 -7.98 -2.44 -12.36
CA GLU A 8 -9.18 -2.54 -13.20
C GLU A 8 -10.41 -2.92 -12.37
N VAL A 9 -10.28 -3.87 -11.45
CA VAL A 9 -11.39 -4.29 -10.58
C VAL A 9 -11.79 -3.13 -9.65
N ALA A 10 -10.82 -2.47 -9.03
CA ALA A 10 -11.07 -1.34 -8.14
C ALA A 10 -11.78 -0.19 -8.89
N LYS A 11 -11.41 0.05 -10.13
CA LYS A 11 -12.06 1.04 -10.99
C LYS A 11 -13.56 0.74 -11.13
N LEU A 12 -13.92 -0.51 -11.37
CA LEU A 12 -15.32 -0.89 -11.50
C LEU A 12 -16.12 -0.62 -10.21
N PHE A 13 -15.55 -0.91 -9.05
CA PHE A 13 -16.18 -0.61 -7.77
C PHE A 13 -16.33 0.90 -7.56
N THR A 14 -15.32 1.66 -7.90
CA THR A 14 -15.35 3.13 -7.78
C THR A 14 -16.45 3.72 -8.67
N GLN A 15 -16.58 3.21 -9.89
CA GLN A 15 -17.66 3.62 -10.81
C GLN A 15 -19.04 3.29 -10.27
N ALA A 16 -19.15 2.24 -9.48
CA ALA A 16 -20.41 1.85 -8.82
C ALA A 16 -20.69 2.65 -7.54
N GLY A 17 -19.81 3.59 -7.17
CA GLY A 17 -19.99 4.42 -5.98
C GLY A 17 -19.50 3.78 -4.67
N VAL A 18 -18.66 2.76 -4.77
CA VAL A 18 -18.13 2.02 -3.62
C VAL A 18 -16.68 2.43 -3.36
N ILE A 19 -16.30 2.57 -2.10
CA ILE A 19 -14.90 2.76 -1.72
C ILE A 19 -14.21 1.41 -1.75
N ALA A 20 -13.19 1.27 -2.60
CA ALA A 20 -12.40 0.05 -2.70
C ALA A 20 -11.10 0.22 -1.91
N LEU A 21 -10.85 -0.70 -0.98
CA LEU A 21 -9.60 -0.76 -0.23
C LEU A 21 -8.77 -1.94 -0.75
N THR A 22 -7.54 -1.64 -1.15
CA THR A 22 -6.61 -2.68 -1.62
C THR A 22 -5.33 -2.62 -0.80
N ALA A 23 -4.78 -3.79 -0.49
CA ALA A 23 -3.55 -3.89 0.29
C ALA A 23 -2.58 -4.84 -0.43
N PHE A 24 -1.59 -4.25 -1.06
CA PHE A 24 -0.58 -4.97 -1.83
C PHE A 24 0.79 -4.33 -1.63
N ILE A 25 1.84 -5.10 -1.80
CA ILE A 25 3.19 -4.58 -1.72
C ILE A 25 3.44 -3.55 -2.82
N SER A 26 3.06 -3.85 -4.06
CA SER A 26 3.16 -2.94 -5.22
C SER A 26 4.54 -2.25 -5.27
N PRO A 27 5.63 -3.00 -5.45
CA PRO A 27 6.98 -2.45 -5.23
C PRO A 27 7.45 -1.46 -6.31
N TYR A 28 6.81 -1.42 -7.46
CA TYR A 28 7.25 -0.61 -8.59
C TYR A 28 6.37 0.63 -8.80
N ARG A 29 7.00 1.79 -8.88
CA ARG A 29 6.31 3.06 -9.13
C ARG A 29 5.50 3.03 -10.42
N ALA A 30 6.07 2.47 -11.49
CA ALA A 30 5.40 2.40 -12.77
C ALA A 30 4.06 1.67 -12.70
N ASP A 31 3.98 0.59 -11.93
CA ASP A 31 2.75 -0.18 -11.77
C ASP A 31 1.71 0.60 -10.96
N ARG A 32 2.14 1.27 -9.89
CA ARG A 32 1.25 2.11 -9.09
C ARG A 32 0.72 3.29 -9.89
N ASP A 33 1.59 3.92 -10.69
CA ASP A 33 1.19 5.06 -11.53
C ASP A 33 0.17 4.64 -12.58
N LYS A 34 0.33 3.47 -13.18
CA LYS A 34 -0.64 2.91 -14.13
C LYS A 34 -1.99 2.67 -13.47
N ALA A 35 -2.00 2.16 -12.23
CA ALA A 35 -3.24 1.98 -11.49
C ALA A 35 -3.94 3.32 -11.23
N ARG A 36 -3.18 4.33 -10.85
CA ARG A 36 -3.71 5.69 -10.63
C ARG A 36 -4.34 6.26 -11.91
N GLU A 37 -3.72 6.05 -13.04
CA GLU A 37 -4.20 6.55 -14.34
C GLU A 37 -5.55 5.98 -14.75
N LEU A 38 -5.96 4.86 -14.19
CA LEU A 38 -7.26 4.26 -14.46
C LEU A 38 -8.43 5.04 -13.84
N LEU A 39 -8.15 5.90 -12.88
CA LEU A 39 -9.15 6.64 -12.11
C LEU A 39 -9.07 8.13 -12.41
N ASN A 40 -10.14 8.85 -12.12
CA ASN A 40 -10.19 10.30 -12.25
C ASN A 40 -9.43 10.97 -11.11
N ASP A 41 -9.08 12.24 -11.30
CA ASP A 41 -8.42 13.03 -10.27
C ASP A 41 -9.27 13.04 -8.98
N GLY A 42 -8.61 12.78 -7.85
CA GLY A 42 -9.26 12.74 -6.56
C GLY A 42 -9.92 11.41 -6.19
N GLU A 43 -9.99 10.46 -7.12
CA GLU A 43 -10.56 9.13 -6.85
C GLU A 43 -9.55 8.10 -6.38
N PHE A 44 -8.26 8.38 -6.51
CA PHE A 44 -7.18 7.48 -6.13
C PHE A 44 -6.44 8.05 -4.93
N VAL A 45 -6.33 7.26 -3.87
CA VAL A 45 -5.57 7.63 -2.67
C VAL A 45 -4.48 6.60 -2.47
N GLU A 46 -3.23 7.03 -2.61
CA GLU A 46 -2.07 6.20 -2.32
C GLU A 46 -1.68 6.38 -0.86
N VAL A 47 -1.77 5.30 -0.09
CA VAL A 47 -1.36 5.28 1.30
C VAL A 47 -0.05 4.51 1.40
N TYR A 48 1.02 5.21 1.75
CA TYR A 48 2.33 4.58 1.94
C TYR A 48 2.49 4.15 3.39
N LEU A 49 2.55 2.85 3.61
CA LEU A 49 2.85 2.28 4.92
C LEU A 49 4.38 2.20 5.06
N LYS A 50 4.96 3.22 5.66
CA LYS A 50 6.40 3.32 5.84
C LYS A 50 6.83 2.49 7.05
N CYS A 51 7.74 1.54 6.80
CA CYS A 51 8.30 0.72 7.86
C CYS A 51 9.64 0.16 7.38
N ALA A 52 10.69 0.36 8.17
CA ALA A 52 12.01 -0.16 7.84
C ALA A 52 11.98 -1.70 7.81
N VAL A 53 12.78 -2.30 6.92
CA VAL A 53 12.82 -3.75 6.75
C VAL A 53 13.16 -4.48 8.04
N ASP A 54 14.09 -3.96 8.83
CA ASP A 54 14.46 -4.55 10.11
C ASP A 54 13.29 -4.61 11.10
N VAL A 55 12.43 -3.59 11.13
CA VAL A 55 11.21 -3.57 11.96
C VAL A 55 10.22 -4.60 11.43
N CYS A 56 10.04 -4.68 10.11
CA CYS A 56 9.18 -5.68 9.49
C CYS A 56 9.65 -7.09 9.82
N GLU A 57 10.97 -7.33 9.75
CA GLU A 57 11.56 -8.63 10.11
C GLU A 57 11.31 -8.97 11.57
N SER A 58 11.39 -7.99 12.48
CA SER A 58 11.12 -8.23 13.90
C SER A 58 9.68 -8.62 14.18
N ARG A 59 8.75 -8.18 13.33
CA ARG A 59 7.33 -8.52 13.43
C ARG A 59 6.96 -9.85 12.78
N ASP A 60 7.63 -10.22 11.73
CA ASP A 60 7.60 -11.46 10.91
C ASP A 60 6.55 -12.51 11.29
N VAL A 61 5.29 -12.11 11.33
CA VAL A 61 4.16 -12.92 11.83
C VAL A 61 4.05 -14.28 11.11
N LYS A 62 4.34 -14.31 9.81
CA LYS A 62 4.25 -15.52 8.98
C LYS A 62 5.58 -16.23 8.80
N GLY A 63 6.67 -15.71 9.37
CA GLY A 63 8.02 -16.26 9.19
C GLY A 63 8.57 -16.12 7.79
N LEU A 64 8.00 -15.25 6.95
CA LEU A 64 8.40 -15.09 5.55
C LEU A 64 9.76 -14.41 5.41
N TYR A 65 10.06 -13.43 6.26
CA TYR A 65 11.38 -12.77 6.27
C TYR A 65 12.48 -13.75 6.64
N LYS A 66 12.22 -14.60 7.64
CA LYS A 66 13.17 -15.64 8.04
C LYS A 66 13.47 -16.60 6.87
N LYS A 67 12.44 -17.02 6.14
CA LYS A 67 12.58 -17.87 4.96
C LYS A 67 13.33 -17.17 3.83
N ALA A 68 13.04 -15.88 3.62
CA ALA A 68 13.71 -15.09 2.59
C ALA A 68 15.20 -14.93 2.90
N ARG A 69 15.58 -14.69 4.16
CA ARG A 69 16.97 -14.59 4.59
C ARG A 69 17.71 -15.91 4.43
N ALA A 70 17.01 -17.05 4.64
CA ALA A 70 17.56 -18.38 4.44
C ALA A 70 17.66 -18.78 2.96
N GLY A 71 17.18 -17.93 2.03
CA GLY A 71 17.20 -18.21 0.60
C GLY A 71 16.09 -19.12 0.11
N GLU A 72 15.14 -19.46 0.96
CA GLU A 72 13.99 -20.32 0.60
C GLU A 72 12.97 -19.62 -0.28
N ILE A 73 12.86 -18.27 -0.17
CA ILE A 73 11.99 -17.46 -0.98
C ILE A 73 12.87 -16.52 -1.82
N LYS A 74 12.71 -16.58 -3.14
CA LYS A 74 13.44 -15.73 -4.08
C LYS A 74 12.63 -14.47 -4.35
N GLU A 75 13.34 -13.37 -4.72
CA GLU A 75 12.72 -12.10 -5.09
C GLU A 75 11.76 -11.56 -4.03
N PHE A 76 12.10 -11.75 -2.77
CA PHE A 76 11.30 -11.21 -1.66
C PHE A 76 11.59 -9.71 -1.51
N THR A 77 10.56 -8.88 -1.63
CA THR A 77 10.68 -7.41 -1.56
C THR A 77 11.32 -6.96 -0.24
N GLY A 78 12.35 -6.13 -0.34
CA GLY A 78 13.11 -5.63 0.81
C GLY A 78 14.28 -6.51 1.22
N ILE A 79 14.31 -7.79 0.82
CA ILE A 79 15.40 -8.73 1.12
C ILE A 79 16.17 -9.06 -0.16
N SER A 80 15.49 -9.58 -1.17
CA SER A 80 16.11 -10.01 -2.43
C SER A 80 15.50 -9.35 -3.66
N ALA A 81 14.51 -8.50 -3.48
CA ALA A 81 13.90 -7.70 -4.54
C ALA A 81 13.76 -6.24 -4.06
N PRO A 82 13.86 -5.26 -4.97
CA PRO A 82 13.78 -3.84 -4.61
C PRO A 82 12.35 -3.42 -4.27
N TYR A 83 12.25 -2.35 -3.48
CA TYR A 83 11.01 -1.62 -3.27
C TYR A 83 11.24 -0.16 -3.60
N GLU A 84 10.46 0.38 -4.52
CA GLU A 84 10.54 1.79 -4.91
C GLU A 84 9.54 2.60 -4.11
N GLU A 85 10.04 3.47 -3.24
CA GLU A 85 9.18 4.30 -2.40
C GLU A 85 8.31 5.24 -3.23
N PRO A 86 7.04 5.47 -2.84
CA PRO A 86 6.21 6.47 -3.50
C PRO A 86 6.82 7.87 -3.41
N LEU A 87 6.74 8.62 -4.50
CA LEU A 87 7.27 9.99 -4.55
C LEU A 87 6.28 11.00 -3.96
N ASN A 88 5.00 10.86 -4.23
CA ASN A 88 3.96 11.78 -3.82
C ASN A 88 2.69 11.03 -3.37
N PRO A 89 2.75 10.23 -2.29
CA PRO A 89 1.57 9.57 -1.78
C PRO A 89 0.63 10.60 -1.13
N GLU A 90 -0.67 10.38 -1.22
CA GLU A 90 -1.65 11.21 -0.53
C GLU A 90 -1.51 11.14 0.98
N LEU A 91 -1.09 9.98 1.49
CA LEU A 91 -0.95 9.77 2.93
C LEU A 91 0.26 8.88 3.21
N VAL A 92 1.04 9.26 4.22
CA VAL A 92 2.16 8.45 4.73
C VAL A 92 1.84 8.04 6.17
N ILE A 93 1.93 6.75 6.43
CA ILE A 93 1.73 6.19 7.76
C ILE A 93 3.01 5.48 8.19
N ASP A 94 3.61 5.95 9.27
CA ASP A 94 4.81 5.34 9.84
C ASP A 94 4.39 4.26 10.83
N THR A 95 4.27 3.02 10.35
CA THR A 95 3.81 1.91 11.17
C THR A 95 4.81 1.49 12.25
N ALA A 96 6.05 1.94 12.15
CA ALA A 96 7.07 1.69 13.19
C ALA A 96 6.89 2.65 14.38
N ALA A 97 6.38 3.87 14.13
CA ALA A 97 6.23 4.92 15.14
C ALA A 97 4.80 5.08 15.66
N GLU A 98 3.81 4.63 14.90
CA GLU A 98 2.39 4.80 15.23
C GLU A 98 1.74 3.49 15.64
N THR A 99 0.73 3.58 16.53
CA THR A 99 -0.12 2.42 16.86
C THR A 99 -1.11 2.18 15.72
N LEU A 100 -1.72 1.00 15.71
CA LEU A 100 -2.78 0.68 14.75
C LEU A 100 -3.94 1.67 14.86
N GLU A 101 -4.34 2.05 16.07
CA GLU A 101 -5.41 3.03 16.29
C GLU A 101 -5.04 4.40 15.72
N GLU A 102 -3.83 4.88 15.98
CA GLU A 102 -3.35 6.16 15.46
C GLU A 102 -3.33 6.16 13.93
N SER A 103 -2.85 5.09 13.32
CA SER A 103 -2.80 4.94 11.86
C SER A 103 -4.21 4.92 11.26
N THR A 104 -5.13 4.19 11.88
CA THR A 104 -6.54 4.12 11.45
C THR A 104 -7.21 5.49 11.52
N ARG A 105 -7.02 6.23 12.62
CA ARG A 105 -7.56 7.58 12.76
C ARG A 105 -7.04 8.52 11.68
N LYS A 106 -5.77 8.40 11.32
CA LYS A 106 -5.15 9.19 10.27
C LYS A 106 -5.82 8.97 8.92
N VAL A 107 -6.08 7.71 8.57
CA VAL A 107 -6.78 7.36 7.34
C VAL A 107 -8.20 7.92 7.34
N LEU A 108 -8.94 7.70 8.43
CA LEU A 108 -10.31 8.20 8.55
C LEU A 108 -10.38 9.73 8.47
N ALA A 109 -9.47 10.41 9.16
CA ALA A 109 -9.40 11.87 9.13
C ALA A 109 -9.12 12.40 7.71
N TYR A 110 -8.23 11.71 6.97
CA TYR A 110 -7.95 12.07 5.59
C TYR A 110 -9.22 11.93 4.72
N LEU A 111 -9.90 10.79 4.81
CA LEU A 111 -11.12 10.53 4.05
C LEU A 111 -12.22 11.55 4.39
N GLN A 112 -12.34 11.93 5.66
CA GLN A 112 -13.29 12.97 6.09
C GLN A 112 -12.90 14.34 5.54
N SER A 113 -11.62 14.70 5.57
CA SER A 113 -11.14 15.99 5.05
C SER A 113 -11.38 16.14 3.55
N ARG A 114 -11.43 15.04 2.83
CA ARG A 114 -11.70 15.01 1.38
C ARG A 114 -13.17 14.76 1.06
N GLU A 115 -14.01 14.71 2.08
CA GLU A 115 -15.45 14.49 1.96
C GLU A 115 -15.81 13.17 1.28
N ILE A 116 -14.93 12.17 1.38
CA ILE A 116 -15.16 10.81 0.86
C ILE A 116 -16.08 10.05 1.80
N ILE A 117 -15.97 10.33 3.11
CA ILE A 117 -16.86 9.83 4.15
C ILE A 117 -17.37 11.00 4.99
N GLY A 118 -18.45 10.77 5.69
CA GLY A 118 -19.09 11.79 6.53
C GLY A 118 -18.36 12.07 7.85
#